data_7c6fbe1dcfb2b2802d1a2b7059d6a804
#
_entry.id   7c6fbe1dcfb2b2802d1a2b7059d6a804
#
_cell.length_a   1.000
_cell.length_b   1.000
_cell.length_c   1.000
_cell.angle_alpha   90.00
_cell.angle_beta   90.00
_cell.angle_gamma   90.00
#
_symmetry.space_group_name_H-M   'P 1'
#
loop_
_entity.id
_entity.type
_entity.pdbx_description
1 polymer ?
#
loop_
_entity_poly.entity_id
_entity_poly.type
_entity_poly.pdbx_seq_one_letter_code
_entity_poly.pdbx_strand_id
1 'polypeptide(L)'
;MWWIDAGWYPCRDENGVRKWPVTGSWEPDPERFPNGLRPVSDHAARNGADLLIWFEPERVRPGTRLDVERPEWLLRVEGAENRLLNLGIPECRQWLTDHVCGLIQENGIKIYRQDFNFKPLDYWRLNEGPERAGINENLHVQGYLQYWDDLLARNPGLWLDSCASGGRRNDLETLRRSVPLHYTDHGYGDHATKLAFQRSMHEWMPYFKESDLSWDLDGKNRFVQRVDSFSYHCGLAALFGTGLDVRRDDLDYGLARTMLGIVMRAAGLLLRGDYHPLTPFHRSPERWVARQFDCPEDGSGFIQAIRLQQAPEESATFHPRGLRPDAAYRLENPETGETRAVAGAVLIRDGLTFALTRRSGAIWFYQETHGA
;
A
#
# COMPACT_ATOMS: atom_id res chain seq x y z
N MET A 1 -4.39 6.90 -8.56
CA MET A 1 -3.09 7.58 -8.41
C MET A 1 -2.08 7.04 -9.41
N TRP A 2 -1.14 7.89 -9.84
CA TRP A 2 0.05 7.48 -10.60
C TRP A 2 1.25 7.46 -9.65
N TRP A 3 1.90 6.33 -9.51
CA TRP A 3 2.94 6.10 -8.51
C TRP A 3 4.31 6.05 -9.16
N ILE A 4 5.19 7.02 -8.83
CA ILE A 4 6.61 7.00 -9.17
C ILE A 4 7.40 6.63 -7.91
N ASP A 5 7.95 5.43 -7.91
CA ASP A 5 8.80 4.94 -6.84
C ASP A 5 10.25 5.43 -7.00
N ALA A 6 11.19 4.85 -6.28
CA ALA A 6 12.60 5.25 -6.21
C ALA A 6 13.29 5.40 -7.58
N GLY A 7 14.29 6.29 -7.66
CA GLY A 7 15.14 6.47 -8.84
C GLY A 7 14.70 7.58 -9.80
N TRP A 8 13.77 8.46 -9.42
CA TRP A 8 13.39 9.64 -10.21
C TRP A 8 14.41 10.79 -10.13
N TYR A 9 15.30 10.74 -9.13
CA TYR A 9 16.37 11.70 -8.84
C TYR A 9 17.70 11.24 -9.46
N PRO A 10 18.75 12.11 -9.52
CA PRO A 10 20.09 11.69 -9.92
C PRO A 10 20.61 10.60 -8.99
N CYS A 11 20.76 9.39 -9.52
CA CYS A 11 21.09 8.19 -8.75
C CYS A 11 22.14 7.30 -9.45
N ARG A 12 23.11 7.90 -10.14
CA ARG A 12 24.25 7.16 -10.71
C ARG A 12 25.30 6.88 -9.64
N ASP A 13 25.81 5.66 -9.63
CA ASP A 13 26.97 5.30 -8.82
C ASP A 13 28.29 5.79 -9.48
N GLU A 14 29.41 5.48 -8.85
CA GLU A 14 30.76 5.82 -9.32
C GLU A 14 31.12 5.24 -10.71
N ASN A 15 30.39 4.21 -11.14
CA ASN A 15 30.54 3.59 -12.46
C ASN A 15 29.52 4.13 -13.49
N GLY A 16 28.75 5.16 -13.13
CA GLY A 16 27.73 5.75 -13.97
C GLY A 16 26.45 4.91 -14.09
N VAL A 17 26.32 3.83 -13.33
CA VAL A 17 25.13 2.97 -13.33
C VAL A 17 24.05 3.54 -12.42
N ARG A 18 22.81 3.65 -12.94
CA ARG A 18 21.69 4.09 -12.12
C ARG A 18 21.33 3.04 -11.08
N LYS A 19 21.34 3.45 -9.81
CA LYS A 19 20.99 2.62 -8.65
C LYS A 19 20.12 3.42 -7.70
N TRP A 20 18.88 3.03 -7.51
CA TRP A 20 17.94 3.72 -6.63
C TRP A 20 18.45 3.99 -5.21
N PRO A 21 19.35 3.16 -4.59
CA PRO A 21 19.88 3.47 -3.26
C PRO A 21 20.86 4.66 -3.20
N VAL A 22 21.24 5.23 -4.34
CA VAL A 22 22.09 6.45 -4.38
C VAL A 22 21.19 7.66 -4.12
N THR A 23 20.82 7.84 -2.85
CA THR A 23 19.95 8.90 -2.35
C THR A 23 20.74 10.10 -1.83
N GLY A 24 20.13 11.29 -1.77
CA GLY A 24 20.75 12.52 -1.26
C GLY A 24 20.83 13.69 -2.25
N SER A 25 20.29 13.48 -3.48
CA SER A 25 20.11 14.53 -4.48
C SER A 25 18.63 14.56 -4.84
N TRP A 26 17.82 15.29 -4.06
CA TRP A 26 16.36 15.29 -4.17
C TRP A 26 15.89 16.35 -5.17
N GLU A 27 16.10 16.07 -6.44
CA GLU A 27 15.68 16.87 -7.58
C GLU A 27 15.36 15.93 -8.76
N PRO A 28 14.48 16.29 -9.68
CA PRO A 28 14.23 15.47 -10.87
C PRO A 28 15.51 15.25 -11.67
N ASP A 29 15.82 13.99 -12.01
CA ASP A 29 16.96 13.65 -12.87
C ASP A 29 16.76 14.33 -14.25
N PRO A 30 17.61 15.31 -14.63
CA PRO A 30 17.41 16.09 -15.85
C PRO A 30 17.51 15.27 -17.13
N GLU A 31 18.20 14.14 -17.11
CA GLU A 31 18.25 13.23 -18.27
C GLU A 31 16.92 12.52 -18.48
N ARG A 32 16.17 12.22 -17.40
CA ARG A 32 14.90 11.49 -17.47
C ARG A 32 13.69 12.42 -17.45
N PHE A 33 13.81 13.54 -16.76
CA PHE A 33 12.76 14.52 -16.55
C PHE A 33 13.27 15.94 -16.90
N PRO A 34 13.57 16.20 -18.18
CA PRO A 34 14.16 17.49 -18.59
C PRO A 34 13.26 18.69 -18.32
N ASN A 35 11.97 18.46 -18.14
CA ASN A 35 10.97 19.49 -17.78
C ASN A 35 10.40 19.30 -16.37
N GLY A 36 11.15 18.64 -15.46
CA GLY A 36 10.68 18.28 -14.12
C GLY A 36 9.57 17.22 -14.14
N LEU A 37 8.90 17.04 -13.00
CA LEU A 37 7.81 16.07 -12.87
C LEU A 37 6.42 16.70 -13.16
N ARG A 38 6.35 18.02 -13.33
CA ARG A 38 5.08 18.74 -13.57
C ARG A 38 4.30 18.22 -14.80
N PRO A 39 4.93 17.94 -15.95
CA PRO A 39 4.21 17.35 -17.09
C PRO A 39 3.55 16.00 -16.78
N VAL A 40 4.18 15.19 -15.90
CA VAL A 40 3.62 13.91 -15.47
C VAL A 40 2.41 14.11 -14.57
N SER A 41 2.49 14.99 -13.58
CA SER A 41 1.38 15.29 -12.68
C SER A 41 0.19 15.91 -13.41
N ASP A 42 0.43 16.84 -14.35
CA ASP A 42 -0.62 17.45 -15.16
C ASP A 42 -1.30 16.42 -16.08
N HIS A 43 -0.54 15.47 -16.61
CA HIS A 43 -1.11 14.38 -17.41
C HIS A 43 -1.96 13.45 -16.53
N ALA A 44 -1.46 13.06 -15.37
CA ALA A 44 -2.20 12.23 -14.42
C ALA A 44 -3.51 12.90 -14.00
N ALA A 45 -3.46 14.19 -13.63
CA ALA A 45 -4.62 14.96 -13.21
C ALA A 45 -5.70 15.05 -14.30
N ARG A 46 -5.32 15.26 -15.57
CA ARG A 46 -6.27 15.24 -16.71
C ARG A 46 -6.97 13.89 -16.87
N ASN A 47 -6.38 12.82 -16.37
CA ASN A 47 -6.94 11.47 -16.39
C ASN A 47 -7.53 11.06 -15.03
N GLY A 48 -7.80 12.01 -14.13
CA GLY A 48 -8.43 11.74 -12.82
C GLY A 48 -7.52 11.02 -11.83
N ALA A 49 -6.19 11.14 -11.98
CA ALA A 49 -5.23 10.50 -11.09
C ALA A 49 -4.30 11.53 -10.44
N ASP A 50 -4.03 11.34 -9.15
CA ASP A 50 -3.05 12.13 -8.41
C ASP A 50 -1.65 11.51 -8.54
N LEU A 51 -0.60 12.35 -8.48
CA LEU A 51 0.78 11.92 -8.51
C LEU A 51 1.29 11.61 -7.11
N LEU A 52 1.81 10.37 -6.93
CA LEU A 52 2.56 9.94 -5.77
C LEU A 52 4.06 9.87 -6.12
N ILE A 53 4.89 10.47 -5.27
CA ILE A 53 6.36 10.43 -5.41
C ILE A 53 7.00 9.86 -4.15
N TRP A 54 7.92 8.93 -4.35
CA TRP A 54 8.74 8.30 -3.32
C TRP A 54 9.94 9.15 -2.93
N PHE A 55 10.21 9.22 -1.63
CA PHE A 55 11.37 9.86 -1.03
C PHE A 55 12.00 8.95 0.06
N GLU A 56 13.29 9.07 0.26
CA GLU A 56 14.02 8.51 1.41
C GLU A 56 15.04 9.53 1.90
N PRO A 57 14.58 10.69 2.44
CA PRO A 57 15.43 11.85 2.69
C PRO A 57 16.44 11.61 3.80
N GLU A 58 16.19 10.66 4.69
CA GLU A 58 17.06 10.37 5.83
C GLU A 58 18.30 9.58 5.43
N ARG A 59 18.31 8.87 4.30
CA ARG A 59 19.46 8.15 3.80
C ARG A 59 20.22 8.98 2.76
N VAL A 60 21.50 9.16 3.00
CA VAL A 60 22.39 9.92 2.11
C VAL A 60 23.59 9.06 1.71
N ARG A 61 23.86 8.95 0.42
CA ARG A 61 25.03 8.26 -0.13
C ARG A 61 26.19 9.22 -0.29
N PRO A 62 27.44 8.74 -0.08
CA PRO A 62 28.63 9.51 -0.39
C PRO A 62 28.64 10.06 -1.83
N GLY A 63 29.10 11.29 -2.01
CA GLY A 63 29.21 11.96 -3.30
C GLY A 63 27.91 12.55 -3.84
N THR A 64 26.78 12.36 -3.17
CA THR A 64 25.52 13.03 -3.53
C THR A 64 25.51 14.48 -3.03
N ARG A 65 24.56 15.27 -3.51
CA ARG A 65 24.48 16.71 -3.22
C ARG A 65 24.53 17.01 -1.71
N LEU A 66 23.71 16.33 -0.91
CA LEU A 66 23.71 16.54 0.55
C LEU A 66 25.02 16.13 1.23
N ASP A 67 25.69 15.08 0.78
CA ASP A 67 26.99 14.67 1.34
C ASP A 67 28.10 15.71 1.06
N VAL A 68 28.01 16.38 -0.10
CA VAL A 68 29.02 17.39 -0.51
C VAL A 68 28.70 18.76 0.05
N GLU A 69 27.45 19.21 -0.02
CA GLU A 69 27.09 20.60 0.36
C GLU A 69 26.82 20.78 1.86
N ARG A 70 26.41 19.68 2.56
CA ARG A 70 25.98 19.74 3.98
C ARG A 70 26.53 18.58 4.82
N PRO A 71 27.83 18.33 4.80
CA PRO A 71 28.42 17.22 5.55
C PRO A 71 28.21 17.34 7.07
N GLU A 72 27.99 18.53 7.59
CA GLU A 72 27.75 18.84 9.00
C GLU A 72 26.37 18.35 9.49
N TRP A 73 25.45 18.06 8.58
CA TRP A 73 24.12 17.52 8.91
C TRP A 73 24.07 16.00 8.96
N LEU A 74 25.18 15.33 8.70
CA LEU A 74 25.22 13.89 8.48
C LEU A 74 25.88 13.15 9.66
N LEU A 75 25.14 12.25 10.28
CA LEU A 75 25.72 11.26 11.19
C LEU A 75 26.41 10.16 10.37
N ARG A 76 27.61 9.77 10.83
CA ARG A 76 28.50 8.85 10.12
C ARG A 76 28.85 7.66 10.99
N VAL A 77 29.01 6.51 10.37
CA VAL A 77 29.57 5.30 10.98
C VAL A 77 30.74 4.88 10.11
N GLU A 78 31.88 4.60 10.71
CA GLU A 78 33.09 4.16 10.00
C GLU A 78 32.82 2.88 9.20
N GLY A 79 33.24 2.84 7.95
CA GLY A 79 33.02 1.70 7.05
C GLY A 79 31.59 1.54 6.52
N ALA A 80 30.64 2.34 6.99
CA ALA A 80 29.27 2.27 6.51
C ALA A 80 29.10 2.93 5.12
N GLU A 81 28.30 2.29 4.30
CA GLU A 81 28.00 2.71 2.93
C GLU A 81 27.13 3.98 2.86
N ASN A 82 26.33 4.22 3.88
CA ASN A 82 25.39 5.35 3.94
C ASN A 82 25.77 6.36 5.01
N ARG A 83 25.09 7.50 4.99
CA ARG A 83 25.04 8.54 6.02
C ARG A 83 23.60 8.71 6.46
N LEU A 84 23.38 9.11 7.70
CA LEU A 84 22.06 9.47 8.21
C LEU A 84 21.93 10.99 8.26
N LEU A 85 20.95 11.54 7.55
CA LEU A 85 20.58 12.96 7.68
C LEU A 85 19.99 13.19 9.08
N ASN A 86 20.58 14.08 9.85
CA ASN A 86 20.20 14.32 11.23
C ASN A 86 19.04 15.33 11.34
N LEU A 87 17.81 14.84 11.33
CA LEU A 87 16.61 15.67 11.49
C LEU A 87 16.47 16.29 12.89
N GLY A 88 17.29 15.87 13.85
CA GLY A 88 17.41 16.52 15.15
C GLY A 88 18.06 17.90 15.10
N ILE A 89 18.74 18.25 14.00
CA ILE A 89 19.28 19.58 13.75
C ILE A 89 18.18 20.48 13.15
N PRO A 90 17.76 21.57 13.83
CA PRO A 90 16.66 22.42 13.35
C PRO A 90 16.89 22.99 11.94
N GLU A 91 18.11 23.46 11.64
CA GLU A 91 18.46 24.03 10.34
C GLU A 91 18.39 22.98 9.22
N CYS A 92 18.83 21.77 9.48
CA CYS A 92 18.71 20.63 8.56
C CYS A 92 17.24 20.31 8.26
N ARG A 93 16.42 20.20 9.30
CA ARG A 93 14.98 19.95 9.17
C ARG A 93 14.29 21.07 8.39
N GLN A 94 14.58 22.33 8.72
CA GLN A 94 14.00 23.49 8.03
C GLN A 94 14.34 23.46 6.54
N TRP A 95 15.61 23.24 6.20
CA TRP A 95 16.04 23.13 4.82
C TRP A 95 15.31 22.02 4.07
N LEU A 96 15.22 20.82 4.68
CA LEU A 96 14.52 19.69 4.06
C LEU A 96 13.04 20.00 3.83
N THR A 97 12.40 20.61 4.82
CA THR A 97 10.99 21.03 4.72
C THR A 97 10.80 22.02 3.56
N ASP A 98 11.63 23.05 3.48
CA ASP A 98 11.55 24.07 2.43
C ASP A 98 11.77 23.46 1.04
N HIS A 99 12.79 22.63 0.92
CA HIS A 99 13.14 21.96 -0.33
C HIS A 99 12.02 21.04 -0.82
N VAL A 100 11.50 20.17 0.06
CA VAL A 100 10.45 19.21 -0.31
C VAL A 100 9.11 19.91 -0.56
N CYS A 101 8.77 20.96 0.22
CA CYS A 101 7.59 21.78 -0.08
C CYS A 101 7.68 22.44 -1.46
N GLY A 102 8.86 22.96 -1.82
CA GLY A 102 9.11 23.48 -3.17
C GLY A 102 8.85 22.44 -4.24
N LEU A 103 9.42 21.24 -4.11
CA LEU A 103 9.20 20.14 -5.04
C LEU A 103 7.71 19.74 -5.16
N ILE A 104 7.00 19.66 -4.04
CA ILE A 104 5.57 19.34 -4.00
C ILE A 104 4.77 20.37 -4.80
N GLN A 105 4.99 21.66 -4.56
CA GLN A 105 4.26 22.76 -5.17
C GLN A 105 4.61 22.93 -6.65
N GLU A 106 5.89 22.92 -6.99
CA GLU A 106 6.35 23.08 -8.37
C GLU A 106 5.91 21.93 -9.27
N ASN A 107 5.92 20.69 -8.75
CA ASN A 107 5.63 19.50 -9.53
C ASN A 107 4.20 18.97 -9.36
N GLY A 108 3.35 19.62 -8.54
CA GLY A 108 1.95 19.21 -8.36
C GLY A 108 1.80 17.84 -7.70
N ILE A 109 2.72 17.48 -6.80
CA ILE A 109 2.69 16.21 -6.06
C ILE A 109 1.53 16.26 -5.05
N LYS A 110 0.70 15.22 -5.02
CA LYS A 110 -0.45 15.11 -4.11
C LYS A 110 -0.24 14.10 -2.99
N ILE A 111 0.65 13.14 -3.22
CA ILE A 111 0.95 12.10 -2.24
C ILE A 111 2.48 12.02 -2.10
N TYR A 112 2.96 12.32 -0.91
CA TYR A 112 4.36 12.21 -0.53
C TYR A 112 4.57 10.86 0.15
N ARG A 113 5.35 9.98 -0.47
CA ARG A 113 5.73 8.70 0.13
C ARG A 113 7.10 8.77 0.72
N GLN A 114 7.22 8.56 2.03
CA GLN A 114 8.52 8.46 2.68
C GLN A 114 8.86 7.03 3.04
N ASP A 115 10.04 6.61 2.62
CA ASP A 115 10.63 5.32 2.94
C ASP A 115 11.87 5.45 3.83
N PHE A 116 12.35 4.33 4.40
CA PHE A 116 13.56 4.28 5.21
C PHE A 116 14.15 2.87 5.20
N ASN A 117 15.20 2.66 4.38
CA ASN A 117 15.68 1.33 4.00
C ASN A 117 17.05 0.96 4.61
N PHE A 118 17.44 1.54 5.74
CA PHE A 118 18.63 1.11 6.46
C PHE A 118 18.44 1.14 7.99
N LYS A 119 19.44 0.71 8.73
CA LYS A 119 19.40 0.61 10.19
C LYS A 119 20.06 1.82 10.81
N PRO A 120 19.33 2.73 11.50
CA PRO A 120 19.88 3.99 11.99
C PRO A 120 20.55 3.90 13.37
N LEU A 121 20.35 2.83 14.13
CA LEU A 121 20.72 2.77 15.56
C LEU A 121 22.19 3.09 15.80
N ASP A 122 23.10 2.51 15.03
CA ASP A 122 24.54 2.76 15.19
C ASP A 122 24.92 4.21 14.84
N TYR A 123 24.22 4.83 13.89
CA TYR A 123 24.42 6.24 13.55
C TYR A 123 24.05 7.17 14.71
N TRP A 124 23.05 6.82 15.50
CA TRP A 124 22.70 7.57 16.69
C TRP A 124 23.71 7.30 17.81
N ARG A 125 23.92 6.03 18.16
CA ARG A 125 24.71 5.61 19.33
C ARG A 125 26.19 5.97 19.24
N LEU A 126 26.82 5.83 18.10
CA LEU A 126 28.26 6.14 17.92
C LEU A 126 28.55 7.65 17.81
N ASN A 127 27.52 8.46 17.65
CA ASN A 127 27.64 9.93 17.59
C ASN A 127 27.12 10.61 18.87
N GLU A 128 26.97 9.87 19.97
CA GLU A 128 26.52 10.36 21.29
C GLU A 128 27.67 10.32 22.28
N GLY A 129 27.65 11.26 23.25
CA GLY A 129 28.51 11.18 24.43
C GLY A 129 28.00 10.12 25.41
N PRO A 130 28.87 9.57 26.28
CA PRO A 130 28.51 8.47 27.17
C PRO A 130 27.36 8.80 28.12
N GLU A 131 27.24 10.06 28.55
CA GLU A 131 26.16 10.55 29.44
C GLU A 131 24.90 10.97 28.69
N ARG A 132 24.86 10.81 27.37
CA ARG A 132 23.79 11.29 26.52
C ARG A 132 23.19 10.19 25.61
N ALA A 133 23.31 8.94 26.01
CA ALA A 133 22.81 7.81 25.24
C ALA A 133 21.28 7.94 24.98
N GLY A 134 20.88 7.85 23.73
CA GLY A 134 19.50 8.00 23.26
C GLY A 134 19.11 9.41 22.83
N ILE A 135 19.97 10.42 23.02
CA ILE A 135 19.60 11.79 22.69
C ILE A 135 19.45 12.02 21.19
N ASN A 136 20.34 11.44 20.37
CA ASN A 136 20.28 11.61 18.92
C ASN A 136 19.04 10.92 18.33
N GLU A 137 18.70 9.72 18.81
CA GLU A 137 17.47 9.03 18.42
C GLU A 137 16.24 9.88 18.79
N ASN A 138 16.19 10.37 20.03
CA ASN A 138 15.07 11.19 20.51
C ASN A 138 14.89 12.46 19.67
N LEU A 139 15.96 13.23 19.46
CA LEU A 139 15.91 14.47 18.67
C LEU A 139 15.57 14.18 17.20
N HIS A 140 16.10 13.10 16.64
CA HIS A 140 15.80 12.68 15.27
C HIS A 140 14.31 12.33 15.10
N VAL A 141 13.74 11.54 16.01
CA VAL A 141 12.31 11.16 15.97
C VAL A 141 11.42 12.41 16.12
N GLN A 142 11.72 13.30 17.07
CA GLN A 142 10.99 14.57 17.18
C GLN A 142 11.11 15.41 15.89
N GLY A 143 12.30 15.49 15.32
CA GLY A 143 12.55 16.21 14.07
C GLY A 143 11.80 15.59 12.88
N TYR A 144 11.76 14.26 12.78
CA TYR A 144 11.01 13.52 11.78
C TYR A 144 9.50 13.80 11.86
N LEU A 145 8.92 13.75 13.06
CA LEU A 145 7.49 14.02 13.25
C LEU A 145 7.15 15.48 12.96
N GLN A 146 8.00 16.42 13.41
CA GLN A 146 7.84 17.85 13.12
C GLN A 146 7.94 18.14 11.61
N TYR A 147 8.89 17.50 10.92
CA TYR A 147 9.01 17.62 9.47
C TYR A 147 7.72 17.24 8.76
N TRP A 148 7.07 16.16 9.18
CA TRP A 148 5.79 15.74 8.60
C TRP A 148 4.63 16.69 8.95
N ASP A 149 4.59 17.19 10.19
CA ASP A 149 3.62 18.20 10.59
C ASP A 149 3.76 19.48 9.73
N ASP A 150 5.00 19.92 9.48
CA ASP A 150 5.29 21.08 8.65
C ASP A 150 4.92 20.86 7.17
N LEU A 151 5.16 19.66 6.63
CA LEU A 151 4.73 19.31 5.26
C LEU A 151 3.21 19.40 5.11
N LEU A 152 2.46 18.85 6.05
CA LEU A 152 0.99 18.87 6.04
C LEU A 152 0.45 20.29 6.21
N ALA A 153 1.03 21.06 7.12
CA ALA A 153 0.61 22.44 7.37
C ALA A 153 0.84 23.37 6.15
N ARG A 154 1.94 23.15 5.43
CA ARG A 154 2.34 24.00 4.29
C ARG A 154 1.73 23.57 2.96
N ASN A 155 1.20 22.34 2.89
CA ASN A 155 0.58 21.77 1.67
C ASN A 155 -0.82 21.21 2.00
N PRO A 156 -1.85 22.04 2.18
CA PRO A 156 -3.20 21.57 2.49
C PRO A 156 -3.71 20.57 1.44
N GLY A 157 -4.20 19.42 1.91
CA GLY A 157 -4.67 18.32 1.05
C GLY A 157 -3.57 17.35 0.59
N LEU A 158 -2.32 17.53 1.04
CA LEU A 158 -1.27 16.54 0.84
C LEU A 158 -1.56 15.27 1.65
N TRP A 159 -1.34 14.11 1.05
CA TRP A 159 -1.33 12.84 1.75
C TRP A 159 0.10 12.40 2.00
N LEU A 160 0.36 11.90 3.21
CA LEU A 160 1.61 11.21 3.54
C LEU A 160 1.37 9.69 3.49
N ASP A 161 2.25 8.99 2.78
CA ASP A 161 2.31 7.54 2.74
C ASP A 161 3.58 7.08 3.44
N SER A 162 3.41 6.38 4.57
CA SER A 162 4.51 5.90 5.40
C SER A 162 5.04 4.56 4.92
N CYS A 163 6.34 4.49 4.72
CA CYS A 163 7.09 3.26 4.53
C CYS A 163 8.41 3.29 5.31
N ALA A 164 8.86 2.14 5.73
CA ALA A 164 10.20 1.95 6.25
C ALA A 164 10.61 0.49 6.01
N SER A 165 10.99 0.14 4.78
CA SER A 165 11.08 -1.24 4.30
C SER A 165 9.78 -2.00 4.65
N GLY A 166 8.66 -1.49 4.20
CA GLY A 166 7.32 -1.90 4.66
C GLY A 166 6.92 -1.21 5.97
N GLY A 167 6.42 -1.95 6.92
CA GLY A 167 5.72 -1.45 8.11
C GLY A 167 6.53 -1.16 9.36
N ARG A 168 7.86 -0.96 9.28
CA ARG A 168 8.70 -0.79 10.49
C ARG A 168 8.43 0.48 11.29
N ARG A 169 7.72 1.46 10.72
CA ARG A 169 7.32 2.72 11.37
C ARG A 169 5.80 2.85 11.50
N ASN A 170 5.05 1.75 11.52
CA ASN A 170 3.59 1.78 11.71
C ASN A 170 3.25 1.89 13.21
N ASP A 171 3.74 2.93 13.86
CA ASP A 171 3.36 3.34 15.22
C ASP A 171 2.26 4.41 15.20
N LEU A 172 1.64 4.68 16.35
CA LEU A 172 0.50 5.60 16.45
C LEU A 172 0.85 7.03 16.04
N GLU A 173 2.06 7.53 16.35
CA GLU A 173 2.47 8.89 16.00
C GLU A 173 2.69 9.04 14.49
N THR A 174 3.23 8.02 13.84
CA THR A 174 3.35 7.97 12.39
C THR A 174 1.97 7.90 11.73
N LEU A 175 1.10 6.98 12.20
CA LEU A 175 -0.20 6.72 11.58
C LEU A 175 -1.24 7.83 11.78
N ARG A 176 -1.11 8.67 12.82
CA ARG A 176 -1.99 9.86 12.95
C ARG A 176 -1.68 10.94 11.92
N ARG A 177 -0.56 10.86 11.20
CA ARG A 177 -0.13 11.81 10.15
C ARG A 177 -0.19 11.21 8.75
N SER A 178 -0.21 9.90 8.64
CA SER A 178 -0.01 9.19 7.36
C SER A 178 -0.86 7.95 7.25
N VAL A 179 -0.89 7.39 6.06
CA VAL A 179 -1.44 6.06 5.77
C VAL A 179 -0.30 5.17 5.26
N PRO A 180 -0.21 3.90 5.67
CA PRO A 180 0.78 2.98 5.15
C PRO A 180 0.21 2.27 3.92
N LEU A 181 0.18 2.95 2.77
CA LEU A 181 -0.38 2.38 1.55
C LEU A 181 0.28 1.02 1.23
N HIS A 182 1.61 0.95 1.38
CA HIS A 182 2.38 -0.29 1.23
C HIS A 182 2.88 -0.76 2.60
N TYR A 183 2.00 -1.37 3.36
CA TYR A 183 2.18 -1.71 4.78
C TYR A 183 3.20 -2.83 5.06
N THR A 184 3.64 -3.56 4.02
CA THR A 184 4.63 -4.66 4.13
C THR A 184 5.29 -4.93 2.79
N ASP A 185 6.59 -5.31 2.81
CA ASP A 185 7.32 -5.79 1.63
C ASP A 185 7.27 -7.33 1.50
N HIS A 186 6.40 -7.99 2.25
CA HIS A 186 6.25 -9.44 2.23
C HIS A 186 4.93 -9.88 1.57
N GLY A 187 4.85 -11.15 1.20
CA GLY A 187 3.61 -11.76 0.73
C GLY A 187 3.35 -11.68 -0.78
N TYR A 188 4.25 -11.12 -1.56
CA TYR A 188 4.05 -10.98 -3.02
C TYR A 188 3.90 -12.32 -3.76
N GLY A 189 4.55 -13.39 -3.29
CA GLY A 189 4.51 -14.71 -3.94
C GLY A 189 3.62 -15.72 -3.27
N ASP A 190 3.18 -15.44 -2.04
CA ASP A 190 2.40 -16.33 -1.21
C ASP A 190 1.05 -15.69 -0.87
N HIS A 191 0.03 -16.08 -1.63
CA HIS A 191 -1.31 -15.55 -1.44
C HIS A 191 -1.92 -15.90 -0.07
N ALA A 192 -1.57 -17.04 0.53
CA ALA A 192 -2.05 -17.41 1.86
C ALA A 192 -1.47 -16.46 2.91
N THR A 193 -0.18 -16.14 2.84
CA THR A 193 0.47 -15.15 3.70
C THR A 193 -0.08 -13.74 3.45
N LYS A 194 -0.27 -13.33 2.19
CA LYS A 194 -0.88 -12.04 1.83
C LYS A 194 -2.26 -11.88 2.48
N LEU A 195 -3.14 -12.86 2.35
CA LEU A 195 -4.48 -12.84 2.92
C LEU A 195 -4.47 -12.83 4.46
N ALA A 196 -3.51 -13.51 5.08
CA ALA A 196 -3.33 -13.47 6.54
C ALA A 196 -2.89 -12.08 7.02
N PHE A 197 -1.99 -11.40 6.29
CA PHE A 197 -1.61 -10.02 6.59
C PHE A 197 -2.79 -9.06 6.42
N GLN A 198 -3.54 -9.16 5.31
CA GLN A 198 -4.74 -8.35 5.10
C GLN A 198 -5.74 -8.52 6.24
N ARG A 199 -5.96 -9.75 6.70
CA ARG A 199 -6.84 -10.00 7.84
C ARG A 199 -6.39 -9.22 9.08
N SER A 200 -5.11 -9.31 9.44
CA SER A 200 -4.55 -8.59 10.57
C SER A 200 -4.69 -7.07 10.41
N MET A 201 -4.47 -6.57 9.18
CA MET A 201 -4.64 -5.14 8.89
C MET A 201 -6.08 -4.68 9.01
N HIS A 202 -7.06 -5.45 8.53
CA HIS A 202 -8.49 -5.11 8.70
C HIS A 202 -8.92 -5.08 10.16
N GLU A 203 -8.33 -5.92 11.02
CA GLU A 203 -8.61 -5.95 12.46
C GLU A 203 -7.93 -4.78 13.21
N TRP A 204 -6.92 -4.14 12.64
CA TRP A 204 -6.16 -3.07 13.27
C TRP A 204 -6.26 -1.73 12.55
N MET A 205 -5.99 -1.70 11.25
CA MET A 205 -5.96 -0.47 10.46
C MET A 205 -6.33 -0.77 9.00
N PRO A 206 -7.58 -0.47 8.59
CA PRO A 206 -8.11 -0.90 7.29
C PRO A 206 -7.64 -0.05 6.10
N TYR A 207 -6.83 0.99 6.31
CA TYR A 207 -6.42 1.95 5.28
C TYR A 207 -5.08 1.54 4.66
N PHE A 208 -5.11 0.54 3.80
CA PHE A 208 -3.92 0.05 3.10
C PHE A 208 -4.21 -0.29 1.64
N LYS A 209 -3.14 -0.36 0.84
CA LYS A 209 -3.18 -0.79 -0.55
C LYS A 209 -2.76 -2.25 -0.66
N GLU A 210 -3.45 -2.97 -1.51
CA GLU A 210 -3.01 -4.25 -2.05
C GLU A 210 -2.83 -4.20 -3.56
N SER A 211 -2.46 -5.33 -4.17
CA SER A 211 -2.19 -5.42 -5.60
C SER A 211 -2.46 -6.80 -6.16
N ASP A 212 -2.60 -6.86 -7.49
CA ASP A 212 -2.57 -8.10 -8.27
C ASP A 212 -1.17 -8.73 -8.37
N LEU A 213 -0.14 -8.08 -7.83
CA LEU A 213 1.23 -8.58 -7.89
C LEU A 213 1.36 -9.95 -7.24
N SER A 214 1.92 -10.88 -7.97
CA SER A 214 2.33 -12.20 -7.49
C SER A 214 3.67 -12.57 -8.12
N TRP A 215 4.44 -13.37 -7.40
CA TRP A 215 5.69 -13.91 -7.94
C TRP A 215 5.40 -15.06 -8.88
N ASP A 216 6.26 -15.21 -9.88
CA ASP A 216 6.25 -16.38 -10.74
C ASP A 216 6.61 -17.63 -9.93
N LEU A 217 5.78 -18.66 -10.00
CA LEU A 217 5.98 -19.91 -9.26
C LEU A 217 7.13 -20.77 -9.83
N ASP A 218 7.80 -20.30 -10.89
CA ASP A 218 8.96 -20.98 -11.49
C ASP A 218 10.27 -20.84 -10.68
N GLY A 219 10.20 -20.21 -9.51
CA GLY A 219 11.34 -20.01 -8.61
C GLY A 219 12.31 -18.89 -9.02
N LYS A 220 12.00 -18.12 -10.06
CA LYS A 220 12.87 -17.02 -10.53
C LYS A 220 12.60 -15.70 -9.85
N ASN A 221 11.71 -15.66 -8.86
CA ASN A 221 11.37 -14.48 -8.05
C ASN A 221 11.10 -13.22 -8.87
N ARG A 222 10.39 -13.34 -9.98
CA ARG A 222 9.95 -12.23 -10.81
C ARG A 222 8.45 -12.08 -10.73
N PHE A 223 7.97 -10.86 -10.90
CA PHE A 223 6.53 -10.60 -10.94
C PHE A 223 5.88 -11.21 -12.18
N VAL A 224 4.74 -11.87 -11.97
CA VAL A 224 3.91 -12.38 -13.06
C VAL A 224 3.30 -11.20 -13.80
N GLN A 225 3.54 -11.16 -15.10
CA GLN A 225 3.02 -10.12 -15.99
C GLN A 225 1.85 -10.69 -16.82
N ARG A 226 0.77 -11.05 -16.11
CA ARG A 226 -0.49 -11.49 -16.71
C ARG A 226 -1.67 -11.02 -15.88
N VAL A 227 -2.81 -10.80 -16.51
CA VAL A 227 -4.07 -10.57 -15.81
C VAL A 227 -4.61 -11.92 -15.30
N ASP A 228 -4.93 -11.98 -14.01
CA ASP A 228 -5.34 -13.21 -13.33
C ASP A 228 -6.38 -12.87 -12.25
N SER A 229 -7.64 -13.26 -12.46
CA SER A 229 -8.74 -12.95 -11.55
C SER A 229 -8.47 -13.38 -10.10
N PHE A 230 -7.80 -14.52 -9.90
CA PHE A 230 -7.42 -14.97 -8.57
C PHE A 230 -6.52 -13.98 -7.83
N SER A 231 -5.55 -13.39 -8.51
CA SER A 231 -4.67 -12.38 -7.93
C SER A 231 -5.42 -11.11 -7.54
N TYR A 232 -6.43 -10.70 -8.32
CA TYR A 232 -7.33 -9.60 -7.97
C TYR A 232 -8.17 -9.91 -6.74
N HIS A 233 -8.73 -11.12 -6.65
CA HIS A 233 -9.43 -11.54 -5.43
C HIS A 233 -8.54 -11.54 -4.20
N CYS A 234 -7.30 -12.04 -4.33
CA CYS A 234 -6.33 -12.04 -3.24
C CYS A 234 -5.82 -10.63 -2.89
N GLY A 235 -5.88 -9.70 -3.84
CA GLY A 235 -5.46 -8.32 -3.65
C GLY A 235 -6.59 -7.35 -3.31
N LEU A 236 -7.81 -7.82 -3.06
CA LEU A 236 -8.95 -6.95 -2.77
C LEU A 236 -8.76 -6.21 -1.45
N ALA A 237 -8.59 -4.90 -1.51
CA ALA A 237 -8.43 -3.99 -0.38
C ALA A 237 -9.07 -2.63 -0.71
N ALA A 238 -9.11 -1.72 0.27
CA ALA A 238 -9.68 -0.38 0.10
C ALA A 238 -8.97 0.43 -0.99
N LEU A 239 -7.67 0.22 -1.16
CA LEU A 239 -6.87 0.73 -2.27
C LEU A 239 -6.24 -0.43 -3.01
N PHE A 240 -6.17 -0.32 -4.33
CA PHE A 240 -5.64 -1.38 -5.19
C PHE A 240 -4.64 -0.81 -6.21
N GLY A 241 -3.51 -1.47 -6.37
CA GLY A 241 -2.51 -1.14 -7.37
C GLY A 241 -2.30 -2.29 -8.35
N THR A 242 -2.10 -1.97 -9.63
CA THR A 242 -1.64 -2.95 -10.60
C THR A 242 -0.16 -2.77 -10.90
N GLY A 243 0.57 -3.88 -11.01
CA GLY A 243 1.97 -3.90 -11.41
C GLY A 243 2.18 -4.33 -12.87
N LEU A 244 1.11 -4.34 -13.66
CA LEU A 244 1.18 -4.71 -15.06
C LEU A 244 2.01 -3.71 -15.88
N ASP A 245 2.87 -4.22 -16.76
CA ASP A 245 3.55 -3.38 -17.74
C ASP A 245 2.55 -2.93 -18.82
N VAL A 246 2.01 -1.73 -18.64
CA VAL A 246 0.97 -1.15 -19.51
C VAL A 246 1.44 -0.86 -20.94
N ARG A 247 2.73 -1.05 -21.27
CA ARG A 247 3.27 -0.95 -22.62
C ARG A 247 3.01 -2.21 -23.45
N ARG A 248 2.61 -3.30 -22.79
CA ARG A 248 2.30 -4.58 -23.43
C ARG A 248 0.89 -4.54 -24.00
N ASP A 249 0.74 -5.07 -25.20
CA ASP A 249 -0.53 -5.23 -25.93
C ASP A 249 -1.12 -6.65 -25.84
N ASP A 250 -0.35 -7.60 -25.29
CA ASP A 250 -0.74 -9.00 -25.13
C ASP A 250 -1.45 -9.32 -23.79
N LEU A 251 -1.74 -8.29 -22.96
CA LEU A 251 -2.46 -8.44 -21.71
C LEU A 251 -3.98 -8.42 -21.92
N ASP A 252 -4.70 -9.25 -21.15
CA ASP A 252 -6.17 -9.23 -21.16
C ASP A 252 -6.71 -7.98 -20.42
N TYR A 253 -6.73 -6.86 -21.10
CA TYR A 253 -7.28 -5.61 -20.57
C TYR A 253 -8.80 -5.64 -20.37
N GLY A 254 -9.51 -6.57 -21.03
CA GLY A 254 -10.95 -6.80 -20.82
C GLY A 254 -11.19 -7.35 -19.42
N LEU A 255 -10.50 -8.44 -19.07
CA LEU A 255 -10.53 -9.01 -17.73
C LEU A 255 -10.04 -8.02 -16.66
N ALA A 256 -8.94 -7.30 -16.94
CA ALA A 256 -8.42 -6.31 -16.00
C ALA A 256 -9.46 -5.22 -15.65
N ARG A 257 -10.18 -4.68 -16.66
CA ARG A 257 -11.24 -3.68 -16.42
C ARG A 257 -12.40 -4.26 -15.61
N THR A 258 -12.81 -5.50 -15.92
CA THR A 258 -13.87 -6.19 -15.17
C THR A 258 -13.47 -6.33 -13.70
N MET A 259 -12.28 -6.85 -13.43
CA MET A 259 -11.79 -7.05 -12.06
C MET A 259 -11.58 -5.73 -11.32
N LEU A 260 -11.05 -4.69 -11.98
CA LEU A 260 -10.93 -3.35 -11.39
C LEU A 260 -12.31 -2.75 -11.05
N GLY A 261 -13.33 -2.96 -11.88
CA GLY A 261 -14.71 -2.55 -11.59
C GLY A 261 -15.25 -3.19 -10.31
N ILE A 262 -14.97 -4.48 -10.11
CA ILE A 262 -15.31 -5.22 -8.88
C ILE A 262 -14.58 -4.65 -7.66
N VAL A 263 -13.27 -4.44 -7.79
CA VAL A 263 -12.44 -3.86 -6.72
C VAL A 263 -12.94 -2.47 -6.34
N MET A 264 -13.21 -1.59 -7.31
CA MET A 264 -13.72 -0.23 -7.05
C MET A 264 -15.08 -0.25 -6.35
N ARG A 265 -15.99 -1.16 -6.74
CA ARG A 265 -17.28 -1.34 -6.06
C ARG A 265 -17.09 -1.80 -4.61
N ALA A 266 -16.20 -2.75 -4.37
CA ALA A 266 -15.89 -3.25 -3.04
C ALA A 266 -15.17 -2.22 -2.16
N ALA A 267 -14.32 -1.36 -2.74
CA ALA A 267 -13.51 -0.39 -2.00
C ALA A 267 -14.36 0.53 -1.11
N GLY A 268 -15.50 1.00 -1.60
CA GLY A 268 -16.43 1.82 -0.81
C GLY A 268 -17.00 1.09 0.40
N LEU A 269 -17.25 -0.21 0.28
CA LEU A 269 -17.73 -1.06 1.37
C LEU A 269 -16.61 -1.41 2.35
N LEU A 270 -15.38 -1.63 1.86
CA LEU A 270 -14.20 -1.88 2.69
C LEU A 270 -13.84 -0.71 3.61
N LEU A 271 -14.14 0.54 3.17
CA LEU A 271 -13.80 1.74 3.95
C LEU A 271 -14.84 2.09 5.03
N ARG A 272 -16.08 1.61 4.92
CA ARG A 272 -17.17 2.00 5.83
C ARG A 272 -17.89 0.82 6.49
N GLY A 273 -17.69 -0.39 5.98
CA GLY A 273 -18.38 -1.58 6.45
C GLY A 273 -17.69 -2.26 7.63
N ASP A 274 -18.48 -2.94 8.42
CA ASP A 274 -18.03 -3.79 9.49
C ASP A 274 -17.34 -5.03 8.92
N TYR A 275 -16.11 -5.27 9.34
CA TYR A 275 -15.32 -6.43 8.91
C TYR A 275 -15.68 -7.69 9.70
N HIS A 276 -16.07 -8.74 9.00
CA HIS A 276 -16.33 -10.05 9.57
C HIS A 276 -15.46 -11.13 8.90
N PRO A 277 -14.39 -11.62 9.57
CA PRO A 277 -13.69 -12.81 9.11
C PRO A 277 -14.62 -14.04 9.23
N LEU A 278 -14.83 -14.75 8.12
CA LEU A 278 -15.69 -15.94 8.07
C LEU A 278 -14.90 -17.25 8.16
N THR A 279 -13.57 -17.17 8.13
CA THR A 279 -12.65 -18.30 8.37
C THR A 279 -11.71 -17.99 9.51
N PRO A 280 -11.17 -18.99 10.23
CA PRO A 280 -10.10 -18.77 11.20
C PRO A 280 -8.84 -18.19 10.56
N PHE A 281 -7.98 -17.51 11.34
CA PHE A 281 -6.66 -17.08 10.90
C PHE A 281 -5.80 -18.28 10.53
N HIS A 282 -5.18 -18.25 9.35
CA HIS A 282 -4.20 -19.25 8.91
C HIS A 282 -3.29 -18.68 7.80
N ARG A 283 -2.19 -19.39 7.53
CA ARG A 283 -1.25 -19.14 6.44
C ARG A 283 -1.09 -20.38 5.54
N SER A 284 -2.00 -21.35 5.65
CA SER A 284 -1.95 -22.59 4.87
C SER A 284 -2.55 -22.41 3.48
N PRO A 285 -1.86 -22.84 2.41
CA PRO A 285 -2.42 -22.87 1.06
C PRO A 285 -3.48 -23.95 0.85
N GLU A 286 -3.69 -24.83 1.84
CA GLU A 286 -4.63 -25.97 1.81
C GLU A 286 -6.03 -25.61 2.32
N ARG A 287 -6.32 -24.33 2.53
CA ARG A 287 -7.56 -23.88 3.14
C ARG A 287 -8.26 -22.83 2.29
N TRP A 288 -9.53 -22.63 2.61
CA TRP A 288 -10.31 -21.52 2.13
C TRP A 288 -10.11 -20.29 3.00
N VAL A 289 -10.18 -19.11 2.38
CA VAL A 289 -10.29 -17.83 3.07
C VAL A 289 -11.61 -17.18 2.69
N ALA A 290 -12.40 -16.79 3.67
CA ALA A 290 -13.63 -16.06 3.43
C ALA A 290 -13.79 -14.89 4.39
N ARG A 291 -14.38 -13.81 3.89
CA ARG A 291 -14.64 -12.58 4.62
C ARG A 291 -15.91 -11.90 4.14
N GLN A 292 -16.47 -11.09 5.00
CA GLN A 292 -17.63 -10.25 4.72
C GLN A 292 -17.32 -8.81 5.16
N PHE A 293 -17.86 -7.87 4.43
CA PHE A 293 -18.00 -6.48 4.85
C PHE A 293 -19.49 -6.14 4.80
N ASP A 294 -20.02 -5.70 5.93
CA ASP A 294 -21.42 -5.37 6.13
C ASP A 294 -21.58 -3.88 6.41
N CYS A 295 -22.51 -3.22 5.76
CA CYS A 295 -22.82 -1.81 5.98
C CYS A 295 -24.29 -1.74 6.46
N PRO A 296 -24.52 -1.86 7.76
CA PRO A 296 -25.88 -1.93 8.32
C PRO A 296 -26.69 -0.65 8.09
N GLU A 297 -26.03 0.51 7.88
CA GLU A 297 -26.70 1.79 7.65
C GLU A 297 -27.54 1.81 6.36
N ASP A 298 -27.15 1.06 5.35
CA ASP A 298 -27.87 0.99 4.07
C ASP A 298 -28.21 -0.45 3.66
N GLY A 299 -27.93 -1.42 4.52
CA GLY A 299 -28.22 -2.84 4.27
C GLY A 299 -27.41 -3.45 3.12
N SER A 300 -26.26 -2.84 2.77
CA SER A 300 -25.39 -3.32 1.69
C SER A 300 -24.16 -4.04 2.23
N GLY A 301 -23.52 -4.82 1.37
CA GLY A 301 -22.27 -5.46 1.72
C GLY A 301 -21.79 -6.44 0.67
N PHE A 302 -20.79 -7.22 1.02
CA PHE A 302 -20.34 -8.33 0.19
C PHE A 302 -19.79 -9.48 1.03
N ILE A 303 -19.86 -10.68 0.45
CA ILE A 303 -19.20 -11.89 0.93
C ILE A 303 -18.22 -12.34 -0.14
N GLN A 304 -16.96 -12.49 0.23
CA GLN A 304 -15.91 -13.01 -0.64
C GLN A 304 -15.39 -14.34 -0.11
N ALA A 305 -15.23 -15.32 -0.99
CA ALA A 305 -14.55 -16.57 -0.69
C ALA A 305 -13.47 -16.86 -1.71
N ILE A 306 -12.35 -17.40 -1.24
CA ILE A 306 -11.15 -17.73 -2.01
C ILE A 306 -10.77 -19.18 -1.68
N ARG A 307 -10.76 -20.04 -2.69
CA ARG A 307 -10.20 -21.39 -2.59
C ARG A 307 -8.73 -21.34 -2.99
N LEU A 308 -7.85 -21.52 -2.00
CA LEU A 308 -6.42 -21.51 -2.26
C LEU A 308 -5.97 -22.74 -3.07
N GLN A 309 -4.75 -22.69 -3.58
CA GLN A 309 -4.24 -23.61 -4.60
C GLN A 309 -4.20 -25.07 -4.19
N GLN A 310 -4.14 -25.38 -2.89
CA GLN A 310 -4.05 -26.74 -2.37
C GLN A 310 -5.28 -27.16 -1.55
N ALA A 311 -6.30 -26.28 -1.43
CA ALA A 311 -7.51 -26.60 -0.67
C ALA A 311 -8.24 -27.81 -1.29
N PRO A 312 -8.47 -28.90 -0.52
CA PRO A 312 -9.04 -30.12 -1.06
C PRO A 312 -10.55 -30.02 -1.33
N GLU A 313 -11.30 -29.29 -0.50
CA GLU A 313 -12.76 -29.20 -0.59
C GLU A 313 -13.17 -28.39 -1.82
N GLU A 314 -14.08 -28.93 -2.65
CA GLU A 314 -14.59 -28.29 -3.87
C GLU A 314 -15.63 -27.21 -3.59
N SER A 315 -16.26 -27.27 -2.43
CA SER A 315 -17.23 -26.29 -1.97
C SER A 315 -17.07 -26.00 -0.49
N ALA A 316 -17.48 -24.79 -0.09
CA ALA A 316 -17.51 -24.38 1.31
C ALA A 316 -18.71 -23.46 1.54
N THR A 317 -19.31 -23.55 2.72
CA THR A 317 -20.44 -22.72 3.13
C THR A 317 -20.01 -21.78 4.24
N PHE A 318 -20.34 -20.50 4.07
CA PHE A 318 -20.01 -19.46 5.04
C PHE A 318 -21.27 -18.75 5.49
N HIS A 319 -21.38 -18.51 6.80
CA HIS A 319 -22.55 -17.88 7.43
C HIS A 319 -22.28 -16.39 7.62
N PRO A 320 -22.98 -15.52 6.89
CA PRO A 320 -22.81 -14.07 7.06
C PRO A 320 -23.31 -13.61 8.43
N ARG A 321 -22.76 -12.49 8.87
CA ARG A 321 -23.06 -11.85 10.16
C ARG A 321 -23.70 -10.48 9.93
N GLY A 322 -24.36 -9.93 10.94
CA GLY A 322 -24.96 -8.59 10.88
C GLY A 322 -26.25 -8.49 10.09
N LEU A 323 -26.64 -9.52 9.34
CA LEU A 323 -27.85 -9.50 8.53
C LEU A 323 -29.12 -9.54 9.38
N ARG A 324 -30.17 -8.89 8.91
CA ARG A 324 -31.49 -8.90 9.55
C ARG A 324 -32.27 -10.15 9.12
N PRO A 325 -32.76 -10.99 10.08
CA PRO A 325 -33.47 -12.21 9.72
C PRO A 325 -34.84 -11.96 9.07
N ASP A 326 -35.45 -10.83 9.35
CA ASP A 326 -36.76 -10.42 8.82
C ASP A 326 -36.69 -9.69 7.48
N ALA A 327 -35.48 -9.39 6.99
CA ALA A 327 -35.25 -8.75 5.71
C ALA A 327 -35.05 -9.75 4.57
N ALA A 328 -35.23 -9.29 3.33
CA ALA A 328 -34.82 -10.00 2.13
C ALA A 328 -33.59 -9.32 1.52
N TYR A 329 -32.70 -10.09 0.93
CA TYR A 329 -31.49 -9.58 0.31
C TYR A 329 -31.41 -10.00 -1.15
N ARG A 330 -31.11 -9.05 -2.03
CA ARG A 330 -30.71 -9.33 -3.39
C ARG A 330 -29.20 -9.51 -3.43
N LEU A 331 -28.76 -10.72 -3.80
CA LEU A 331 -27.37 -11.05 -4.01
C LEU A 331 -27.04 -10.96 -5.50
N GLU A 332 -25.81 -10.51 -5.81
CA GLU A 332 -25.29 -10.38 -7.17
C GLU A 332 -23.83 -10.84 -7.22
N ASN A 333 -23.53 -11.75 -8.13
CA ASN A 333 -22.17 -12.10 -8.51
C ASN A 333 -21.80 -11.32 -9.77
N PRO A 334 -20.89 -10.32 -9.70
CA PRO A 334 -20.59 -9.44 -10.83
C PRO A 334 -19.76 -10.13 -11.94
N GLU A 335 -19.13 -11.26 -11.66
CA GLU A 335 -18.33 -11.99 -12.64
C GLU A 335 -19.20 -12.87 -13.55
N THR A 336 -20.27 -13.44 -12.98
CA THR A 336 -21.19 -14.32 -13.72
C THR A 336 -22.46 -13.61 -14.16
N GLY A 337 -22.79 -12.46 -13.56
CA GLY A 337 -24.06 -11.76 -13.72
C GLY A 337 -25.23 -12.46 -12.98
N GLU A 338 -24.95 -13.50 -12.21
CA GLU A 338 -25.98 -14.21 -11.45
C GLU A 338 -26.56 -13.34 -10.35
N THR A 339 -27.89 -13.38 -10.22
CA THR A 339 -28.62 -12.69 -9.14
C THR A 339 -29.52 -13.67 -8.41
N ARG A 340 -29.65 -13.49 -7.08
CA ARG A 340 -30.52 -14.30 -6.22
C ARG A 340 -31.26 -13.39 -5.24
N ALA A 341 -32.52 -13.70 -4.96
CA ALA A 341 -33.24 -13.12 -3.83
C ALA A 341 -33.32 -14.18 -2.72
N VAL A 342 -32.84 -13.83 -1.53
CA VAL A 342 -32.74 -14.77 -0.40
C VAL A 342 -33.19 -14.05 0.87
N ALA A 343 -34.02 -14.72 1.68
CA ALA A 343 -34.41 -14.22 2.99
C ALA A 343 -33.20 -14.19 3.95
N GLY A 344 -33.09 -13.15 4.77
CA GLY A 344 -32.02 -13.01 5.75
C GLY A 344 -31.95 -14.19 6.71
N ALA A 345 -33.12 -14.68 7.20
CA ALA A 345 -33.16 -15.88 8.04
C ALA A 345 -32.55 -17.13 7.35
N VAL A 346 -32.67 -17.25 6.05
CA VAL A 346 -32.09 -18.37 5.27
C VAL A 346 -30.56 -18.18 5.18
N LEU A 347 -30.09 -17.00 4.85
CA LEU A 347 -28.64 -16.70 4.79
C LEU A 347 -27.94 -16.91 6.13
N ILE A 348 -28.59 -16.53 7.22
CA ILE A 348 -28.05 -16.70 8.59
C ILE A 348 -28.01 -18.18 8.96
N ARG A 349 -29.09 -18.93 8.70
CA ARG A 349 -29.21 -20.32 9.09
C ARG A 349 -28.41 -21.27 8.20
N ASP A 350 -28.56 -21.15 6.88
CA ASP A 350 -28.03 -22.10 5.90
C ASP A 350 -26.70 -21.63 5.29
N GLY A 351 -26.39 -20.34 5.43
CA GLY A 351 -25.18 -19.75 4.87
C GLY A 351 -25.23 -19.52 3.36
N LEU A 352 -24.12 -19.07 2.81
CA LEU A 352 -23.88 -18.96 1.37
C LEU A 352 -22.80 -19.96 0.95
N THR A 353 -23.16 -20.88 0.04
CA THR A 353 -22.25 -21.91 -0.46
C THR A 353 -21.52 -21.41 -1.71
N PHE A 354 -20.21 -21.59 -1.71
CA PHE A 354 -19.31 -21.34 -2.83
C PHE A 354 -18.79 -22.67 -3.36
N ALA A 355 -18.92 -22.91 -4.66
CA ALA A 355 -18.30 -24.03 -5.37
C ALA A 355 -17.26 -23.43 -6.32
N LEU A 356 -15.97 -23.67 -6.06
CA LEU A 356 -14.87 -23.04 -6.77
C LEU A 356 -13.82 -24.07 -7.16
N THR A 357 -13.18 -23.88 -8.30
CA THR A 357 -11.95 -24.62 -8.65
C THR A 357 -10.80 -24.19 -7.74
N ARG A 358 -9.75 -25.01 -7.66
CA ARG A 358 -8.51 -24.60 -6.95
C ARG A 358 -7.94 -23.33 -7.55
N ARG A 359 -7.40 -22.48 -6.72
CA ARG A 359 -6.81 -21.19 -7.10
C ARG A 359 -7.85 -20.32 -7.82
N SER A 360 -8.97 -20.09 -7.18
CA SER A 360 -10.01 -19.16 -7.65
C SER A 360 -10.68 -18.45 -6.48
N GLY A 361 -11.36 -17.36 -6.77
CA GLY A 361 -12.15 -16.58 -5.83
C GLY A 361 -13.52 -16.26 -6.43
N ALA A 362 -14.45 -15.89 -5.58
CA ALA A 362 -15.73 -15.31 -5.98
C ALA A 362 -16.19 -14.29 -4.94
N ILE A 363 -16.97 -13.33 -5.40
CA ILE A 363 -17.56 -12.30 -4.57
C ILE A 363 -19.06 -12.20 -4.87
N TRP A 364 -19.85 -12.11 -3.82
CA TRP A 364 -21.27 -11.82 -3.89
C TRP A 364 -21.53 -10.50 -3.17
N PHE A 365 -21.96 -9.49 -3.90
CA PHE A 365 -22.52 -8.28 -3.31
C PHE A 365 -23.96 -8.53 -2.90
N TYR A 366 -24.39 -7.91 -1.82
CA TYR A 366 -25.77 -7.95 -1.39
C TYR A 366 -26.32 -6.56 -1.07
N GLN A 367 -27.62 -6.46 -1.23
CA GLN A 367 -28.40 -5.29 -0.86
C GLN A 367 -29.70 -5.73 -0.22
N GLU A 368 -30.00 -5.18 0.95
CA GLU A 368 -31.31 -5.32 1.57
C GLU A 368 -32.38 -4.76 0.64
N THR A 369 -33.45 -5.53 0.42
CA THR A 369 -34.61 -5.07 -0.33
C THR A 369 -35.73 -4.79 0.66
N HIS A 370 -36.18 -3.53 0.69
CA HIS A 370 -37.42 -3.22 1.39
C HIS A 370 -38.56 -3.93 0.66
N GLY A 371 -39.34 -4.72 1.40
CA GLY A 371 -40.53 -5.36 0.84
C GLY A 371 -41.45 -4.28 0.27
N ALA A 372 -41.90 -4.50 -0.96
CA ALA A 372 -42.91 -3.66 -1.60
C ALA A 372 -44.25 -3.78 -0.86
#